data_0d08905a2eaa9f0c662e8e5ca81f0ddd
#
_entry.id   0d08905a2eaa9f0c662e8e5ca81f0ddd
#
_cell.length_a   1.000
_cell.length_b   1.000
_cell.length_c   1.000
_cell.angle_alpha   90.00
_cell.angle_beta   90.00
_cell.angle_gamma   90.00
#
_symmetry.space_group_name_H-M   'P 1'
#
loop_
_entity.id
_entity.type
_entity.pdbx_description
1 polymer ?
#
loop_
_entity_poly.entity_id
_entity_poly.type
_entity_poly.pdbx_seq_one_letter_code
_entity_poly.pdbx_strand_id
1 'polypeptide(L)'
;IDITEQGILKVGYRDFVRFDVKANFRFAATNLPGWVELEGGSLVGAVNQKVKGGLKIIENEVREKYPVQASEENVITFADEEGRSFKTFKVVYDGMTPGMMELTRPSSYASDWVVSMDGKTFTQKSTGGSTGEVTLHKRMPFTVKTLEDDFEIVFLSEGWDGNIHLKGSDFDFFTYEWIHCEKDGGKLNLTIDEYIPNAMNGDPDERMGYVLAFSRAEYENIKDNLEEAIVVNGEIAYKYEQNNLLVGFTQKEVKEEPDNKAFKITYYDAEWALQEATCTKADNDYGYGIEDVYILKQPDSSGHALTIDPFMGSYEIDWTVQIWIGDVNVTSQYMEPLEKEITFFNDEPLEQEIHVCFKQNYMNVKVLIITPNE
;
A
#
# COMPACT_ATOMS: atom_id res chain seq x y z
N ILE A 1 -12.61 -34.69 -18.71
CA ILE A 1 -11.23 -34.69 -19.20
C ILE A 1 -11.24 -35.42 -20.50
N ASP A 2 -10.76 -34.74 -21.48
CA ASP A 2 -10.42 -35.35 -22.74
C ASP A 2 -9.00 -35.89 -22.65
N ILE A 3 -8.88 -37.17 -22.30
CA ILE A 3 -7.67 -37.88 -22.68
C ILE A 3 -7.72 -37.86 -24.21
N THR A 4 -6.89 -37.03 -24.82
CA THR A 4 -6.86 -36.91 -26.26
C THR A 4 -6.65 -38.28 -26.86
N GLU A 5 -7.13 -38.53 -28.06
CA GLU A 5 -6.89 -39.78 -28.82
C GLU A 5 -5.39 -40.17 -28.84
N GLN A 6 -4.50 -39.21 -28.56
CA GLN A 6 -3.07 -39.37 -28.49
C GLN A 6 -2.53 -39.87 -27.13
N GLY A 7 -3.37 -40.08 -26.14
CA GLY A 7 -2.95 -40.55 -24.81
C GLY A 7 -2.13 -39.53 -24.01
N ILE A 8 -2.49 -38.25 -24.07
CA ILE A 8 -1.82 -37.16 -23.35
C ILE A 8 -2.77 -36.63 -22.26
N LEU A 9 -2.28 -36.50 -21.05
CA LEU A 9 -2.87 -35.77 -19.94
C LEU A 9 -2.24 -34.39 -19.86
N LYS A 10 -3.02 -33.34 -19.98
CA LYS A 10 -2.58 -31.97 -20.00
C LYS A 10 -2.93 -31.24 -18.71
N VAL A 11 -1.92 -30.80 -17.98
CA VAL A 11 -2.04 -29.99 -16.78
C VAL A 11 -1.83 -28.53 -17.16
N GLY A 12 -2.81 -27.67 -16.91
CA GLY A 12 -2.70 -26.23 -17.13
C GLY A 12 -1.88 -25.53 -16.05
N TYR A 13 -1.48 -24.29 -16.31
CA TYR A 13 -0.78 -23.46 -15.34
C TYR A 13 -1.66 -23.28 -14.07
N ARG A 14 -1.12 -23.65 -12.90
CA ARG A 14 -1.84 -23.65 -11.60
C ARG A 14 -3.18 -24.39 -11.63
N ASP A 15 -3.35 -25.29 -12.58
CA ASP A 15 -4.57 -26.05 -12.73
C ASP A 15 -4.41 -27.46 -12.15
N PHE A 16 -5.55 -28.06 -11.92
CA PHE A 16 -5.67 -29.39 -11.39
C PHE A 16 -6.46 -30.24 -12.39
N VAL A 17 -5.81 -31.21 -12.99
CA VAL A 17 -6.44 -32.08 -13.96
C VAL A 17 -7.16 -33.22 -13.26
N ARG A 18 -8.46 -33.34 -13.49
CA ARG A 18 -9.27 -34.49 -13.07
C ARG A 18 -9.60 -35.39 -14.25
N PHE A 19 -9.56 -36.67 -14.04
CA PHE A 19 -9.84 -37.67 -15.06
C PHE A 19 -10.52 -38.89 -14.46
N ASP A 20 -11.22 -39.66 -15.33
CA ASP A 20 -11.82 -40.92 -14.99
C ASP A 20 -11.01 -42.06 -15.58
N VAL A 21 -10.69 -43.06 -14.78
CA VAL A 21 -10.02 -44.29 -15.24
C VAL A 21 -10.95 -45.48 -15.06
N LYS A 22 -11.05 -46.30 -16.10
CA LYS A 22 -11.69 -47.59 -16.07
C LYS A 22 -10.85 -48.56 -16.86
N ALA A 23 -10.43 -49.66 -16.22
CA ALA A 23 -9.67 -50.72 -16.86
C ALA A 23 -10.38 -52.06 -16.76
N ASN A 24 -10.08 -52.97 -17.68
CA ASN A 24 -10.54 -54.33 -17.68
C ASN A 24 -9.65 -55.27 -16.80
N PHE A 25 -8.75 -54.67 -16.03
CA PHE A 25 -7.88 -55.31 -15.03
C PHE A 25 -7.88 -54.47 -13.75
N ARG A 26 -7.49 -55.10 -12.63
CA ARG A 26 -7.20 -54.36 -11.40
C ARG A 26 -5.91 -53.56 -11.60
N PHE A 27 -5.93 -52.28 -11.30
CA PHE A 27 -4.80 -51.40 -11.58
C PHE A 27 -4.42 -50.54 -10.39
N ALA A 28 -3.15 -50.12 -10.41
CA ALA A 28 -2.62 -49.02 -9.64
C ALA A 28 -1.92 -48.03 -10.58
N ALA A 29 -2.00 -46.74 -10.27
CA ALA A 29 -1.19 -45.72 -10.94
C ALA A 29 0.24 -45.75 -10.42
N THR A 30 1.18 -45.85 -11.34
CA THR A 30 2.63 -45.95 -11.07
C THR A 30 3.39 -45.05 -12.02
N ASN A 31 4.68 -44.95 -11.80
CA ASN A 31 5.59 -44.25 -12.70
C ASN A 31 5.19 -42.79 -13.00
N LEU A 32 4.82 -42.05 -11.95
CA LEU A 32 4.55 -40.64 -12.08
C LEU A 32 5.83 -39.83 -12.33
N PRO A 33 5.79 -38.81 -13.17
CA PRO A 33 6.87 -37.83 -13.24
C PRO A 33 7.13 -37.17 -11.89
N GLY A 34 8.40 -36.95 -11.52
CA GLY A 34 8.78 -36.40 -10.24
C GLY A 34 8.28 -34.95 -9.95
N TRP A 35 7.66 -34.32 -10.91
CA TRP A 35 7.09 -32.95 -10.82
C TRP A 35 5.56 -32.94 -10.71
N VAL A 36 4.91 -34.11 -10.65
CA VAL A 36 3.44 -34.26 -10.53
C VAL A 36 3.11 -35.10 -9.31
N GLU A 37 2.00 -34.82 -8.68
CA GLU A 37 1.43 -35.67 -7.64
C GLU A 37 -0.05 -36.01 -7.91
N LEU A 38 -0.47 -37.16 -7.40
CA LEU A 38 -1.85 -37.60 -7.43
C LEU A 38 -2.65 -37.00 -6.27
N GLU A 39 -3.89 -36.59 -6.54
CA GLU A 39 -4.84 -36.28 -5.50
C GLU A 39 -5.05 -37.51 -4.59
N GLY A 40 -4.86 -37.33 -3.28
CA GLY A 40 -4.94 -38.41 -2.32
C GLY A 40 -3.73 -39.35 -2.29
N GLY A 41 -2.66 -39.03 -3.02
CA GLY A 41 -1.36 -39.77 -2.97
C GLY A 41 -1.33 -41.10 -3.72
N SER A 42 -2.48 -41.71 -4.03
CA SER A 42 -2.55 -42.98 -4.77
C SER A 42 -3.84 -43.08 -5.58
N LEU A 43 -3.81 -43.79 -6.68
CA LEU A 43 -4.97 -44.10 -7.50
C LEU A 43 -5.01 -45.58 -7.85
N VAL A 44 -5.97 -46.29 -7.31
CA VAL A 44 -6.19 -47.72 -7.52
C VAL A 44 -7.61 -48.00 -7.97
N GLY A 45 -7.82 -49.02 -8.80
CA GLY A 45 -9.16 -49.38 -9.27
C GLY A 45 -9.33 -50.88 -9.44
N ALA A 46 -10.52 -51.40 -9.15
CA ALA A 46 -10.91 -52.77 -9.42
C ALA A 46 -11.30 -52.99 -10.90
N VAL A 47 -11.37 -54.24 -11.32
CA VAL A 47 -11.78 -54.62 -12.69
C VAL A 47 -13.12 -53.94 -13.06
N ASN A 48 -13.16 -53.23 -14.18
CA ASN A 48 -14.31 -52.52 -14.70
C ASN A 48 -14.91 -51.42 -13.77
N GLN A 49 -14.25 -51.10 -12.66
CA GLN A 49 -14.64 -49.97 -11.82
C GLN A 49 -14.19 -48.67 -12.42
N LYS A 50 -15.08 -47.69 -12.46
CA LYS A 50 -14.76 -46.32 -12.82
C LYS A 50 -14.24 -45.60 -11.58
N VAL A 51 -13.00 -45.10 -11.62
CA VAL A 51 -12.35 -44.38 -10.53
C VAL A 51 -11.99 -42.96 -10.99
N LYS A 52 -12.22 -41.98 -10.13
CA LYS A 52 -11.79 -40.60 -10.36
C LYS A 52 -10.38 -40.42 -9.88
N GLY A 53 -9.55 -39.81 -10.71
CA GLY A 53 -8.20 -39.39 -10.40
C GLY A 53 -8.00 -37.90 -10.60
N GLY A 54 -6.94 -37.39 -10.02
CA GLY A 54 -6.52 -36.03 -10.23
C GLY A 54 -4.99 -35.92 -10.23
N LEU A 55 -4.47 -35.04 -11.06
CA LEU A 55 -3.06 -34.68 -11.10
C LEU A 55 -2.91 -33.19 -10.89
N LYS A 56 -1.96 -32.81 -10.07
CA LYS A 56 -1.46 -31.45 -9.91
C LYS A 56 0.05 -31.41 -9.98
N ILE A 57 0.59 -30.28 -10.31
CA ILE A 57 2.04 -30.09 -10.31
C ILE A 57 2.52 -29.92 -8.86
N ILE A 58 3.72 -30.44 -8.59
CA ILE A 58 4.42 -30.15 -7.34
C ILE A 58 5.01 -28.74 -7.46
N GLU A 59 4.50 -27.85 -6.66
CA GLU A 59 4.87 -26.44 -6.70
C GLU A 59 6.33 -26.21 -6.31
N ASN A 60 7.08 -25.60 -7.19
CA ASN A 60 8.37 -24.97 -6.91
C ASN A 60 8.60 -23.83 -7.93
N GLU A 61 9.39 -22.84 -7.54
CA GLU A 61 9.56 -21.57 -8.31
C GLU A 61 9.99 -21.79 -9.76
N VAL A 62 10.81 -22.77 -10.05
CA VAL A 62 11.29 -23.04 -11.41
C VAL A 62 10.27 -23.84 -12.22
N ARG A 63 9.71 -24.88 -11.61
CA ARG A 63 8.80 -25.80 -12.31
C ARG A 63 7.49 -25.13 -12.70
N GLU A 64 6.98 -24.26 -11.84
CA GLU A 64 5.72 -23.57 -12.10
C GLU A 64 5.72 -22.67 -13.36
N LYS A 65 6.87 -22.08 -13.69
CA LYS A 65 6.97 -21.17 -14.83
C LYS A 65 7.00 -21.91 -16.18
N TYR A 66 7.80 -22.96 -16.27
CA TYR A 66 8.20 -23.51 -17.57
C TYR A 66 7.34 -24.70 -17.99
N PRO A 67 6.95 -24.77 -19.26
CA PRO A 67 6.18 -25.89 -19.79
C PRO A 67 7.00 -27.17 -19.77
N VAL A 68 6.30 -28.31 -19.66
CA VAL A 68 6.89 -29.65 -19.82
C VAL A 68 6.24 -30.32 -21.01
N GLN A 69 7.06 -30.65 -21.99
CA GLN A 69 6.63 -31.29 -23.21
C GLN A 69 6.41 -32.79 -23.04
N ALA A 70 5.63 -33.37 -23.93
CA ALA A 70 5.40 -34.83 -23.96
C ALA A 70 6.72 -35.57 -24.23
N SER A 71 7.07 -36.49 -23.35
CA SER A 71 8.23 -37.37 -23.49
C SER A 71 7.97 -38.75 -22.90
N GLU A 72 8.85 -39.68 -23.16
CA GLU A 72 8.73 -41.04 -22.58
C GLU A 72 9.07 -41.04 -21.07
N GLU A 73 9.71 -40.01 -20.56
CA GLU A 73 10.04 -39.84 -19.14
C GLU A 73 8.88 -39.18 -18.37
N ASN A 74 8.04 -38.45 -19.05
CA ASN A 74 6.90 -37.72 -18.46
C ASN A 74 5.60 -38.52 -18.65
N VAL A 75 5.48 -39.64 -17.98
CA VAL A 75 4.36 -40.55 -18.13
C VAL A 75 3.76 -40.98 -16.80
N ILE A 76 2.46 -41.27 -16.81
CA ILE A 76 1.78 -42.04 -15.76
C ILE A 76 1.37 -43.36 -16.33
N THR A 77 1.58 -44.44 -15.58
CA THR A 77 1.23 -45.80 -15.99
C THR A 77 0.17 -46.37 -15.07
N PHE A 78 -0.86 -46.93 -15.62
CA PHE A 78 -1.84 -47.74 -14.91
C PHE A 78 -1.56 -49.20 -15.19
N ALA A 79 -1.09 -49.96 -14.20
CA ALA A 79 -0.62 -51.34 -14.34
C ALA A 79 -1.28 -52.29 -13.33
N ASP A 80 -1.37 -53.56 -13.70
CA ASP A 80 -1.70 -54.64 -12.74
C ASP A 80 -0.53 -54.88 -11.79
N GLU A 81 -0.76 -55.67 -10.73
CA GLU A 81 0.22 -55.95 -9.69
C GLU A 81 1.51 -56.64 -10.22
N GLU A 82 1.42 -57.37 -11.33
CA GLU A 82 2.54 -58.05 -11.97
C GLU A 82 3.14 -57.27 -13.17
N GLY A 83 2.55 -56.10 -13.52
CA GLY A 83 3.02 -55.30 -14.63
C GLY A 83 2.78 -55.92 -16.02
N ARG A 84 2.00 -56.99 -16.12
CA ARG A 84 1.71 -57.67 -17.39
C ARG A 84 0.67 -56.96 -18.24
N SER A 85 -0.27 -56.28 -17.58
CA SER A 85 -1.27 -55.46 -18.21
C SER A 85 -1.06 -54.02 -17.78
N PHE A 86 -0.88 -53.11 -18.74
CA PHE A 86 -0.69 -51.68 -18.44
C PHE A 86 -1.14 -50.80 -19.59
N LYS A 87 -1.39 -49.53 -19.21
CA LYS A 87 -1.62 -48.43 -20.14
C LYS A 87 -0.87 -47.21 -19.65
N THR A 88 -0.13 -46.60 -20.52
CA THR A 88 0.69 -45.40 -20.23
C THR A 88 0.10 -44.18 -20.94
N PHE A 89 0.11 -43.07 -20.22
CA PHE A 89 -0.29 -41.74 -20.75
C PHE A 89 0.84 -40.77 -20.55
N LYS A 90 1.13 -39.97 -21.56
CA LYS A 90 2.08 -38.85 -21.43
C LYS A 90 1.45 -37.75 -20.63
N VAL A 91 2.24 -37.10 -19.77
CA VAL A 91 1.82 -35.95 -18.97
C VAL A 91 2.56 -34.73 -19.49
N VAL A 92 1.83 -33.66 -19.78
CA VAL A 92 2.38 -32.39 -20.23
C VAL A 92 1.90 -31.28 -19.30
N TYR A 93 2.64 -30.20 -19.23
CA TYR A 93 2.34 -29.04 -18.45
C TYR A 93 2.48 -27.78 -19.29
N ASP A 94 1.49 -26.92 -19.29
CA ASP A 94 1.50 -25.71 -20.09
C ASP A 94 2.49 -24.65 -19.60
N GLY A 95 2.69 -24.55 -18.27
CA GLY A 95 3.47 -23.46 -17.71
C GLY A 95 2.83 -22.10 -17.91
N MET A 96 3.58 -21.06 -17.64
CA MET A 96 3.22 -19.69 -17.99
C MET A 96 3.37 -19.46 -19.49
N THR A 97 2.52 -18.65 -20.07
CA THR A 97 2.66 -18.16 -21.44
C THR A 97 3.34 -16.79 -21.46
N PRO A 98 4.02 -16.41 -22.56
CA PRO A 98 4.49 -15.04 -22.73
C PRO A 98 3.32 -14.05 -22.58
N GLY A 99 3.45 -13.09 -21.73
CA GLY A 99 2.37 -12.14 -21.42
C GLY A 99 1.59 -12.44 -20.13
N MET A 100 1.65 -13.66 -19.61
CA MET A 100 1.15 -13.94 -18.25
C MET A 100 2.04 -13.26 -17.22
N MET A 101 1.40 -12.66 -16.21
CA MET A 101 2.07 -12.01 -15.09
C MET A 101 1.27 -12.26 -13.81
N GLU A 102 1.99 -12.49 -12.71
CA GLU A 102 1.41 -12.55 -11.37
C GLU A 102 2.12 -11.59 -10.45
N LEU A 103 1.36 -10.83 -9.71
CA LEU A 103 1.84 -9.87 -8.73
C LEU A 103 1.65 -10.41 -7.31
N THR A 104 2.71 -10.41 -6.53
CA THR A 104 2.62 -10.70 -5.10
C THR A 104 3.03 -9.47 -4.32
N ARG A 105 2.20 -9.11 -3.35
CA ARG A 105 2.39 -7.98 -2.46
C ARG A 105 2.72 -8.49 -1.07
N PRO A 106 3.53 -7.75 -0.31
CA PRO A 106 3.77 -8.11 1.09
C PRO A 106 2.48 -8.02 1.90
N SER A 107 2.33 -8.91 2.87
CA SER A 107 1.16 -8.96 3.77
C SER A 107 1.36 -8.19 5.08
N SER A 108 2.57 -7.71 5.34
CA SER A 108 2.92 -6.95 6.55
C SER A 108 3.95 -5.88 6.26
N TYR A 109 3.99 -4.83 7.05
CA TYR A 109 4.68 -3.57 6.79
C TYR A 109 5.52 -3.08 7.94
N ALA A 110 6.40 -2.12 7.61
CA ALA A 110 6.97 -1.23 8.60
C ALA A 110 5.84 -0.45 9.32
N SER A 111 6.05 -0.10 10.59
CA SER A 111 5.04 0.51 11.48
C SER A 111 4.46 1.85 10.98
N ASP A 112 5.14 2.46 10.00
CA ASP A 112 4.87 3.83 9.54
C ASP A 112 3.85 3.91 8.38
N TRP A 113 3.35 2.78 7.90
CA TRP A 113 2.41 2.70 6.80
C TRP A 113 1.11 2.00 7.18
N VAL A 114 0.00 2.53 6.71
CA VAL A 114 -1.30 1.84 6.68
C VAL A 114 -1.49 1.23 5.30
N VAL A 115 -1.95 0.01 5.24
CA VAL A 115 -2.14 -0.67 3.97
C VAL A 115 -3.56 -1.12 3.82
N SER A 116 -4.07 -0.97 2.60
CA SER A 116 -5.38 -1.46 2.23
C SER A 116 -5.49 -2.98 2.35
N MET A 117 -6.71 -3.50 2.54
CA MET A 117 -6.96 -4.94 2.70
C MET A 117 -6.50 -5.77 1.51
N ASP A 118 -6.49 -5.21 0.31
CA ASP A 118 -6.02 -5.85 -0.93
C ASP A 118 -4.51 -5.70 -1.15
N GLY A 119 -3.81 -4.99 -0.26
CA GLY A 119 -2.37 -4.76 -0.33
C GLY A 119 -1.92 -3.82 -1.45
N LYS A 120 -2.85 -3.12 -2.10
CA LYS A 120 -2.54 -2.26 -3.24
C LYS A 120 -2.16 -0.84 -2.87
N THR A 121 -2.67 -0.32 -1.75
CA THR A 121 -2.47 1.08 -1.36
C THR A 121 -1.77 1.19 -0.02
N PHE A 122 -0.77 2.02 0.04
CA PHE A 122 0.05 2.34 1.21
C PHE A 122 -0.07 3.81 1.53
N THR A 123 -0.61 4.12 2.70
CA THR A 123 -0.72 5.49 3.20
C THR A 123 0.26 5.66 4.35
N GLN A 124 1.17 6.63 4.24
CA GLN A 124 2.09 6.95 5.32
C GLN A 124 1.30 7.50 6.51
N LYS A 125 1.57 6.95 7.69
CA LYS A 125 1.07 7.56 8.93
C LYS A 125 1.85 8.84 9.15
N SER A 126 1.15 9.91 9.49
CA SER A 126 1.80 11.15 9.92
C SER A 126 2.34 10.98 11.33
N THR A 127 3.40 10.24 11.47
CA THR A 127 4.15 10.18 12.72
C THR A 127 5.49 10.81 12.46
N GLY A 128 5.77 11.84 13.23
CA GLY A 128 7.03 12.54 13.18
C GLY A 128 8.21 11.63 12.95
N GLY A 129 9.01 11.97 11.97
CA GLY A 129 10.39 11.64 11.94
C GLY A 129 10.79 10.30 11.39
N SER A 130 10.54 9.99 10.14
CA SER A 130 11.62 9.34 9.40
C SER A 130 12.22 10.37 8.45
N THR A 131 13.34 10.93 8.85
CA THR A 131 14.19 11.72 7.98
C THR A 131 14.96 10.76 7.09
N GLY A 132 14.77 10.83 5.78
CA GLY A 132 15.51 10.07 4.80
C GLY A 132 14.73 9.00 4.05
N GLU A 133 15.43 8.18 3.32
CA GLU A 133 14.92 7.13 2.45
C GLU A 133 14.22 6.02 3.26
N VAL A 134 12.96 5.74 2.97
CA VAL A 134 12.18 4.71 3.64
C VAL A 134 12.22 3.42 2.85
N THR A 135 12.90 2.40 3.34
CA THR A 135 12.88 1.08 2.73
C THR A 135 11.60 0.33 3.09
N LEU A 136 10.75 0.13 2.09
CA LEU A 136 9.58 -0.71 2.20
C LEU A 136 10.03 -2.17 2.06
N HIS A 137 9.86 -2.96 3.10
CA HIS A 137 10.10 -4.40 3.07
C HIS A 137 11.50 -4.93 2.78
N LYS A 138 12.36 -4.89 3.75
CA LYS A 138 13.61 -5.68 3.73
C LYS A 138 13.38 -7.21 3.74
N ARG A 139 12.24 -7.69 4.24
CA ARG A 139 11.98 -9.13 4.44
C ARG A 139 10.92 -9.72 3.51
N MET A 140 10.04 -8.92 2.94
CA MET A 140 8.94 -9.37 2.08
C MET A 140 8.87 -8.45 0.85
N PRO A 141 9.77 -8.60 -0.11
CA PRO A 141 9.78 -7.75 -1.31
C PRO A 141 8.50 -7.98 -2.12
N PHE A 142 8.11 -6.98 -2.88
CA PHE A 142 7.14 -7.16 -3.95
C PHE A 142 7.70 -8.14 -4.98
N THR A 143 6.83 -8.94 -5.57
CA THR A 143 7.24 -9.92 -6.56
C THR A 143 6.41 -9.80 -7.83
N VAL A 144 7.09 -9.76 -8.96
CA VAL A 144 6.50 -9.88 -10.29
C VAL A 144 6.99 -11.18 -10.90
N LYS A 145 6.08 -12.12 -11.13
CA LYS A 145 6.38 -13.42 -11.72
C LYS A 145 5.92 -13.42 -13.17
N THR A 146 6.86 -13.58 -14.08
CA THR A 146 6.64 -13.75 -15.52
C THR A 146 7.45 -14.95 -16.00
N LEU A 147 7.23 -15.41 -17.23
CA LEU A 147 7.90 -16.59 -17.76
C LEU A 147 9.42 -16.49 -17.70
N GLU A 148 9.99 -15.38 -18.19
CA GLU A 148 11.44 -15.18 -18.29
C GLU A 148 11.98 -14.14 -17.29
N ASP A 149 11.23 -13.79 -16.24
CA ASP A 149 11.49 -12.65 -15.37
C ASP A 149 11.63 -11.32 -16.17
N ASP A 150 10.98 -11.27 -17.32
CA ASP A 150 11.03 -10.17 -18.27
C ASP A 150 9.78 -9.32 -18.18
N PHE A 151 9.90 -8.21 -17.49
CA PHE A 151 8.82 -7.25 -17.25
C PHE A 151 9.38 -5.84 -17.12
N GLU A 152 8.51 -4.87 -17.36
CA GLU A 152 8.82 -3.45 -17.17
C GLU A 152 8.05 -2.85 -16.01
N ILE A 153 8.68 -1.86 -15.38
CA ILE A 153 8.09 -1.08 -14.30
C ILE A 153 7.80 0.31 -14.81
N VAL A 154 6.57 0.76 -14.57
CA VAL A 154 6.10 2.10 -14.92
C VAL A 154 5.70 2.82 -13.66
N PHE A 155 6.16 4.07 -13.53
CA PHE A 155 5.83 4.94 -12.42
C PHE A 155 4.86 6.03 -12.90
N LEU A 156 3.85 6.26 -12.11
CA LEU A 156 2.90 7.36 -12.27
C LEU A 156 2.87 8.20 -11.01
N SER A 157 2.57 9.47 -11.15
CA SER A 157 2.33 10.37 -10.02
C SER A 157 1.13 11.28 -10.29
N GLU A 158 0.53 11.79 -9.22
CA GLU A 158 -0.44 12.86 -9.35
C GLU A 158 0.25 14.16 -9.74
N GLY A 159 -0.29 14.85 -10.73
CA GLY A 159 0.20 16.12 -11.21
C GLY A 159 -0.48 17.30 -10.51
N TRP A 160 0.02 18.50 -10.78
CA TRP A 160 -0.53 19.77 -10.24
C TRP A 160 -1.99 20.05 -10.67
N ASP A 161 -2.48 19.38 -11.69
CA ASP A 161 -3.85 19.46 -12.17
C ASP A 161 -4.79 18.45 -11.49
N GLY A 162 -4.28 17.67 -10.53
CA GLY A 162 -5.02 16.65 -9.81
C GLY A 162 -5.25 15.37 -10.62
N ASN A 163 -4.61 15.22 -11.79
CA ASN A 163 -4.68 14.03 -12.61
C ASN A 163 -3.43 13.18 -12.44
N ILE A 164 -3.56 11.90 -12.75
CA ILE A 164 -2.41 10.98 -12.76
C ILE A 164 -1.70 11.10 -14.10
N HIS A 165 -0.38 11.22 -14.03
CA HIS A 165 0.51 11.37 -15.18
C HIS A 165 1.67 10.38 -15.12
N LEU A 166 2.26 10.13 -16.30
CA LEU A 166 3.51 9.40 -16.37
C LEU A 166 4.62 10.21 -15.70
N LYS A 167 5.41 9.57 -14.87
CA LYS A 167 6.54 10.18 -14.19
C LYS A 167 7.47 10.88 -15.20
N GLY A 168 7.80 12.13 -14.93
CA GLY A 168 8.62 12.98 -15.80
C GLY A 168 7.83 13.64 -16.94
N SER A 169 6.49 13.58 -16.94
CA SER A 169 5.67 14.41 -17.83
C SER A 169 5.73 15.89 -17.41
N ASP A 170 5.32 16.79 -18.31
CA ASP A 170 5.29 18.24 -18.03
C ASP A 170 4.31 18.62 -16.89
N PHE A 171 3.42 17.70 -16.51
CA PHE A 171 2.42 17.86 -15.45
C PHE A 171 2.83 17.18 -14.15
N ASP A 172 3.93 16.42 -14.13
CA ASP A 172 4.45 15.82 -12.92
C ASP A 172 4.82 16.89 -11.91
N PHE A 173 4.21 16.87 -10.72
CA PHE A 173 4.50 17.79 -9.62
C PHE A 173 5.96 17.71 -9.18
N PHE A 174 6.53 16.53 -9.32
CA PHE A 174 7.84 16.18 -8.82
C PHE A 174 8.79 15.92 -9.97
N THR A 175 9.60 16.91 -10.29
CA THR A 175 10.61 16.83 -11.36
C THR A 175 11.74 15.83 -11.08
N TYR A 176 11.73 15.20 -9.92
CA TYR A 176 12.74 14.21 -9.49
C TYR A 176 12.11 12.90 -9.04
N GLU A 177 12.90 11.86 -9.14
CA GLU A 177 12.49 10.52 -8.72
C GLU A 177 12.39 10.44 -7.20
N TRP A 178 11.24 10.07 -6.66
CA TRP A 178 11.04 9.87 -5.25
C TRP A 178 10.65 8.43 -4.89
N ILE A 179 10.28 7.64 -5.88
CA ILE A 179 10.05 6.20 -5.74
C ILE A 179 11.16 5.49 -6.51
N HIS A 180 11.97 4.73 -5.80
CA HIS A 180 13.08 3.96 -6.36
C HIS A 180 12.73 2.48 -6.34
N CYS A 181 13.21 1.76 -7.34
CA CYS A 181 12.97 0.33 -7.49
C CYS A 181 14.23 -0.40 -7.88
N GLU A 182 14.66 -1.33 -7.05
CA GLU A 182 15.73 -2.28 -7.37
C GLU A 182 15.11 -3.62 -7.76
N LYS A 183 15.50 -4.13 -8.93
CA LYS A 183 15.12 -5.45 -9.43
C LYS A 183 16.18 -6.48 -9.09
N ASP A 184 15.74 -7.64 -8.56
CA ASP A 184 16.55 -8.85 -8.40
C ASP A 184 15.72 -10.04 -8.92
N GLY A 185 15.88 -10.34 -10.19
CA GLY A 185 14.99 -11.27 -10.89
C GLY A 185 13.54 -10.80 -10.85
N GLY A 186 12.65 -11.62 -10.30
CA GLY A 186 11.25 -11.27 -10.07
C GLY A 186 10.98 -10.47 -8.79
N LYS A 187 11.99 -10.20 -7.97
CA LYS A 187 11.84 -9.48 -6.70
C LYS A 187 12.11 -8.00 -6.88
N LEU A 188 11.29 -7.17 -6.23
CA LEU A 188 11.39 -5.71 -6.28
C LEU A 188 11.53 -5.16 -4.85
N ASN A 189 12.59 -4.41 -4.63
CA ASN A 189 12.76 -3.62 -3.41
C ASN A 189 12.43 -2.17 -3.76
N LEU A 190 11.40 -1.64 -3.11
CA LEU A 190 10.96 -0.26 -3.26
C LEU A 190 11.47 0.57 -2.08
N THR A 191 11.98 1.74 -2.38
CA THR A 191 12.33 2.77 -1.41
C THR A 191 11.65 4.08 -1.81
N ILE A 192 11.31 4.89 -0.83
CA ILE A 192 10.59 6.15 -1.02
C ILE A 192 11.36 7.23 -0.28
N ASP A 193 11.62 8.33 -0.98
CA ASP A 193 12.24 9.51 -0.38
C ASP A 193 11.29 10.18 0.61
N GLU A 194 11.85 10.83 1.61
CA GLU A 194 11.11 11.70 2.51
C GLU A 194 10.41 12.82 1.73
N TYR A 195 9.20 13.16 2.16
CA TYR A 195 8.46 14.27 1.58
C TYR A 195 8.51 15.50 2.47
N ILE A 196 9.19 16.52 1.99
CA ILE A 196 9.24 17.85 2.61
C ILE A 196 8.69 18.84 1.59
N PRO A 197 7.41 19.20 1.65
CA PRO A 197 6.81 20.12 0.71
C PRO A 197 7.42 21.52 0.85
N ASN A 198 7.60 22.17 -0.28
CA ASN A 198 8.02 23.57 -0.30
C ASN A 198 6.77 24.44 -0.57
N ALA A 199 6.20 24.97 0.49
CA ALA A 199 5.03 25.85 0.39
C ALA A 199 5.24 27.07 -0.53
N MET A 200 6.48 27.56 -0.67
CA MET A 200 6.81 28.67 -1.58
C MET A 200 6.67 28.26 -3.07
N ASN A 201 6.80 26.98 -3.36
CA ASN A 201 6.59 26.42 -4.71
C ASN A 201 5.14 25.99 -4.95
N GLY A 202 4.32 26.02 -3.90
CA GLY A 202 2.94 25.53 -3.96
C GLY A 202 2.83 24.02 -3.95
N ASP A 203 3.83 23.33 -3.35
CA ASP A 203 3.79 21.88 -3.19
C ASP A 203 2.59 21.48 -2.33
N PRO A 204 1.87 20.40 -2.64
CA PRO A 204 0.73 19.96 -1.86
C PRO A 204 1.16 19.35 -0.52
N ASP A 205 0.25 19.32 0.46
CA ASP A 205 0.50 18.68 1.77
C ASP A 205 0.70 17.16 1.67
N GLU A 206 0.23 16.55 0.61
CA GLU A 206 0.43 15.14 0.31
C GLU A 206 0.76 14.91 -1.16
N ARG A 207 1.49 13.84 -1.44
CA ARG A 207 1.77 13.39 -2.79
C ARG A 207 1.34 11.95 -2.99
N MET A 208 0.90 11.63 -4.21
CA MET A 208 0.54 10.28 -4.59
C MET A 208 1.42 9.78 -5.73
N GLY A 209 1.77 8.51 -5.66
CA GLY A 209 2.52 7.85 -6.71
C GLY A 209 2.14 6.39 -6.83
N TYR A 210 2.33 5.82 -8.01
CA TYR A 210 1.91 4.48 -8.33
C TYR A 210 3.02 3.74 -9.06
N VAL A 211 3.13 2.45 -8.77
CA VAL A 211 4.06 1.55 -9.44
C VAL A 211 3.25 0.46 -10.13
N LEU A 212 3.39 0.37 -11.44
CA LEU A 212 2.77 -0.66 -12.26
C LEU A 212 3.84 -1.57 -12.85
N ALA A 213 3.50 -2.85 -12.99
CA ALA A 213 4.32 -3.82 -13.70
C ALA A 213 3.62 -4.31 -14.96
N PHE A 214 4.38 -4.51 -16.02
CA PHE A 214 3.89 -5.01 -17.31
C PHE A 214 4.77 -6.16 -17.76
N SER A 215 4.16 -7.24 -18.24
CA SER A 215 4.94 -8.22 -19.00
C SER A 215 5.59 -7.53 -20.22
N ARG A 216 6.74 -8.02 -20.65
CA ARG A 216 7.41 -7.46 -21.83
C ARG A 216 6.48 -7.38 -23.03
N ALA A 217 5.71 -8.44 -23.27
CA ALA A 217 4.79 -8.50 -24.40
C ALA A 217 3.69 -7.41 -24.34
N GLU A 218 3.15 -7.11 -23.17
CA GLU A 218 2.15 -6.05 -23.01
C GLU A 218 2.79 -4.66 -23.13
N TYR A 219 3.93 -4.47 -22.49
CA TYR A 219 4.67 -3.19 -22.54
C TYR A 219 5.01 -2.79 -23.97
N GLU A 220 5.56 -3.72 -24.78
CA GLU A 220 5.90 -3.46 -26.19
C GLU A 220 4.69 -3.02 -27.03
N ASN A 221 3.48 -3.42 -26.66
CA ASN A 221 2.26 -3.00 -27.35
C ASN A 221 1.80 -1.57 -27.03
N ILE A 222 2.22 -1.02 -25.88
CA ILE A 222 1.71 0.28 -25.39
C ILE A 222 2.80 1.34 -25.23
N LYS A 223 4.08 0.98 -25.31
CA LYS A 223 5.21 1.86 -24.97
C LYS A 223 5.24 3.19 -25.73
N ASP A 224 4.75 3.20 -26.97
CA ASP A 224 4.78 4.39 -27.82
C ASP A 224 3.69 5.43 -27.45
N ASN A 225 2.66 5.00 -26.72
CA ASN A 225 1.57 5.85 -26.22
C ASN A 225 1.24 5.45 -24.78
N LEU A 226 2.28 5.35 -23.94
CA LEU A 226 2.20 4.72 -22.62
C LEU A 226 1.20 5.43 -21.70
N GLU A 227 1.24 6.76 -21.65
CA GLU A 227 0.35 7.54 -20.79
C GLU A 227 -1.10 7.42 -21.24
N GLU A 228 -1.38 7.63 -22.52
CA GLU A 228 -2.75 7.54 -23.06
C GLU A 228 -3.33 6.12 -22.95
N ALA A 229 -2.48 5.09 -22.94
CA ALA A 229 -2.92 3.73 -22.74
C ALA A 229 -3.29 3.44 -21.27
N ILE A 230 -2.50 3.97 -20.33
CA ILE A 230 -2.62 3.65 -18.90
C ILE A 230 -3.58 4.62 -18.18
N VAL A 231 -3.59 5.89 -18.56
CA VAL A 231 -4.37 6.93 -17.87
C VAL A 231 -5.59 7.31 -18.71
N VAL A 232 -6.77 7.25 -18.11
CA VAL A 232 -8.04 7.60 -18.76
C VAL A 232 -8.79 8.56 -17.83
N ASN A 233 -9.11 9.75 -18.32
CA ASN A 233 -9.78 10.80 -17.54
C ASN A 233 -9.04 11.19 -16.24
N GLY A 234 -7.71 11.17 -16.26
CA GLY A 234 -6.88 11.53 -15.11
C GLY A 234 -6.70 10.41 -14.07
N GLU A 235 -7.22 9.22 -14.31
CA GLU A 235 -7.13 8.07 -13.40
C GLU A 235 -6.49 6.87 -14.10
N ILE A 236 -5.92 5.94 -13.33
CA ILE A 236 -5.43 4.67 -13.89
C ILE A 236 -6.62 3.89 -14.46
N ALA A 237 -6.53 3.51 -15.74
CA ALA A 237 -7.58 2.73 -16.38
C ALA A 237 -7.85 1.44 -15.61
N TYR A 238 -9.12 1.13 -15.35
CA TYR A 238 -9.56 0.00 -14.53
C TYR A 238 -8.85 -1.32 -14.84
N LYS A 239 -8.62 -1.61 -16.13
CA LYS A 239 -7.89 -2.81 -16.55
C LYS A 239 -6.51 -2.89 -15.91
N TYR A 240 -5.77 -1.79 -15.90
CA TYR A 240 -4.40 -1.74 -15.40
C TYR A 240 -4.34 -1.60 -13.88
N GLU A 241 -5.30 -0.92 -13.28
CA GLU A 241 -5.48 -0.91 -11.84
C GLU A 241 -5.68 -2.33 -11.29
N GLN A 242 -6.50 -3.15 -11.96
CA GLN A 242 -6.77 -4.50 -11.50
C GLN A 242 -5.61 -5.48 -11.75
N ASN A 243 -4.95 -5.40 -12.89
CA ASN A 243 -4.02 -6.44 -13.36
C ASN A 243 -2.54 -6.05 -13.21
N ASN A 244 -2.22 -4.75 -13.27
CA ASN A 244 -0.85 -4.26 -13.41
C ASN A 244 -0.39 -3.40 -12.23
N LEU A 245 -1.31 -2.79 -11.46
CA LEU A 245 -0.96 -1.99 -10.29
C LEU A 245 -0.28 -2.86 -9.23
N LEU A 246 1.00 -2.63 -9.03
CA LEU A 246 1.77 -3.29 -7.98
C LEU A 246 1.47 -2.66 -6.63
N VAL A 247 1.57 -1.32 -6.56
CA VAL A 247 1.30 -0.56 -5.34
C VAL A 247 1.04 0.92 -5.67
N GLY A 248 0.20 1.56 -4.88
CA GLY A 248 0.03 3.01 -4.82
C GLY A 248 0.47 3.54 -3.45
N PHE A 249 1.10 4.70 -3.44
CA PHE A 249 1.57 5.38 -2.24
C PHE A 249 0.87 6.72 -2.07
N THR A 250 0.42 7.00 -0.87
CA THR A 250 0.04 8.34 -0.42
C THR A 250 1.00 8.73 0.70
N GLN A 251 1.78 9.76 0.48
CA GLN A 251 2.78 10.25 1.43
C GLN A 251 2.44 11.69 1.81
N LYS A 252 2.40 11.94 3.12
CA LYS A 252 2.11 13.25 3.69
C LYS A 252 3.38 13.95 4.13
N GLU A 253 3.30 15.27 4.27
CA GLU A 253 4.33 16.05 4.93
C GLU A 253 4.71 15.43 6.27
N VAL A 254 5.99 15.30 6.51
CA VAL A 254 6.51 14.96 7.84
C VAL A 254 6.49 16.24 8.66
N LYS A 255 5.48 16.41 9.49
CA LYS A 255 5.48 17.50 10.48
C LYS A 255 6.43 17.11 11.62
N GLU A 256 7.50 17.87 11.79
CA GLU A 256 8.36 17.70 12.98
C GLU A 256 7.51 17.92 14.24
N GLU A 257 7.47 16.91 15.11
CA GLU A 257 6.93 17.14 16.45
C GLU A 257 7.85 18.12 17.18
N PRO A 258 7.32 19.22 17.75
CA PRO A 258 8.16 20.10 18.56
C PRO A 258 8.74 19.32 19.74
N ASP A 259 9.92 19.69 20.19
CA ASP A 259 10.65 19.05 21.30
C ASP A 259 9.79 18.87 22.55
N ASN A 260 8.80 19.74 22.77
CA ASN A 260 7.87 19.69 23.90
C ASN A 260 6.60 18.88 23.65
N LYS A 261 6.42 18.31 22.44
CA LYS A 261 5.24 17.50 22.04
C LYS A 261 3.87 18.16 22.29
N ALA A 262 3.83 19.48 22.35
CA ALA A 262 2.63 20.22 22.74
C ALA A 262 1.93 20.87 21.55
N PHE A 263 2.44 22.00 21.11
CA PHE A 263 1.84 22.87 20.10
C PHE A 263 2.91 23.56 19.27
N LYS A 264 2.64 23.79 17.98
CA LYS A 264 3.32 24.80 17.20
C LYS A 264 2.42 26.04 17.21
N ILE A 265 2.93 27.13 17.74
CA ILE A 265 2.18 28.36 17.86
C ILE A 265 2.97 29.44 17.14
N THR A 266 2.36 30.05 16.12
CA THR A 266 2.98 31.12 15.34
C THR A 266 2.13 32.37 15.40
N TYR A 267 2.77 33.54 15.28
CA TYR A 267 2.12 34.84 15.25
C TYR A 267 2.98 35.85 14.49
N TYR A 268 2.38 36.96 14.07
CA TYR A 268 3.11 38.09 13.54
C TYR A 268 3.31 39.14 14.62
N ASP A 269 4.55 39.62 14.78
CA ASP A 269 4.87 40.72 15.69
C ASP A 269 4.43 42.07 15.14
N ALA A 270 4.75 43.14 15.85
CA ALA A 270 4.37 44.52 15.46
C ALA A 270 5.01 44.96 14.13
N GLU A 271 6.12 44.38 13.74
CA GLU A 271 6.82 44.58 12.47
C GLU A 271 6.34 43.66 11.36
N TRP A 272 5.32 42.82 11.61
CA TRP A 272 4.79 41.81 10.69
C TRP A 272 5.82 40.70 10.35
N ALA A 273 6.76 40.47 11.24
CA ALA A 273 7.64 39.32 11.12
C ALA A 273 6.99 38.09 11.79
N LEU A 274 7.07 36.93 11.13
CA LEU A 274 6.57 35.67 11.67
C LEU A 274 7.45 35.22 12.85
N GLN A 275 6.82 34.98 14.00
CA GLN A 275 7.45 34.53 15.24
C GLN A 275 6.82 33.24 15.72
N GLU A 276 7.55 32.51 16.57
CA GLU A 276 7.04 31.33 17.27
C GLU A 276 6.89 31.62 18.77
N ALA A 277 5.77 31.15 19.36
CA ALA A 277 5.55 31.22 20.80
C ALA A 277 5.70 29.84 21.44
N THR A 278 6.26 29.81 22.62
CA THR A 278 6.47 28.58 23.39
C THR A 278 5.47 28.52 24.55
N CYS A 279 4.75 27.41 24.65
CA CYS A 279 3.92 27.09 25.80
C CYS A 279 4.70 26.24 26.81
N THR A 280 4.27 26.24 28.05
CA THR A 280 4.85 25.43 29.12
C THR A 280 3.81 24.45 29.64
N LYS A 281 4.25 23.24 30.00
CA LYS A 281 3.34 22.26 30.62
C LYS A 281 2.86 22.79 31.97
N ALA A 282 1.57 22.68 32.24
CA ALA A 282 0.98 23.10 33.50
C ALA A 282 1.37 22.16 34.65
N ASP A 283 1.48 22.69 35.85
CA ASP A 283 1.79 21.93 37.06
C ASP A 283 0.61 21.10 37.56
N ASN A 284 -0.58 21.35 37.06
CA ASN A 284 -1.81 20.64 37.41
C ASN A 284 -2.74 20.50 36.20
N ASP A 285 -3.80 19.73 36.32
CA ASP A 285 -4.74 19.40 35.25
C ASP A 285 -5.86 20.46 35.05
N TYR A 286 -5.86 21.54 35.80
CA TYR A 286 -6.89 22.58 35.76
C TYR A 286 -8.35 22.03 35.80
N GLY A 287 -8.54 20.86 36.36
CA GLY A 287 -9.84 20.19 36.44
C GLY A 287 -10.27 19.46 35.17
N TYR A 288 -9.39 19.34 34.15
CA TYR A 288 -9.69 18.64 32.92
C TYR A 288 -9.55 17.12 33.01
N GLY A 289 -8.88 16.62 34.06
CA GLY A 289 -8.65 15.18 34.25
C GLY A 289 -7.68 14.55 33.28
N ILE A 290 -6.79 15.35 32.66
CA ILE A 290 -5.76 14.91 31.71
C ILE A 290 -4.40 15.51 32.09
N GLU A 291 -3.32 14.85 31.68
CA GLU A 291 -1.94 15.34 31.95
C GLU A 291 -1.46 16.38 30.95
N ASP A 292 -2.05 16.42 29.74
CA ASP A 292 -1.60 17.28 28.64
C ASP A 292 -2.34 18.63 28.67
N VAL A 293 -2.05 19.41 29.71
CA VAL A 293 -2.47 20.80 29.87
C VAL A 293 -1.25 21.70 29.77
N TYR A 294 -1.35 22.75 28.95
CA TYR A 294 -0.27 23.69 28.67
C TYR A 294 -0.73 25.12 28.84
N ILE A 295 0.19 25.97 29.20
CA ILE A 295 -0.03 27.41 29.41
C ILE A 295 0.79 28.18 28.40
N LEU A 296 0.13 29.11 27.70
CA LEU A 296 0.73 30.10 26.83
C LEU A 296 0.48 31.47 27.40
N LYS A 297 1.50 32.24 27.67
CA LYS A 297 1.36 33.68 27.88
C LYS A 297 1.06 34.34 26.53
N GLN A 298 -0.02 35.10 26.42
CA GLN A 298 -0.38 35.79 25.18
C GLN A 298 0.83 36.59 24.66
N PRO A 299 1.34 36.31 23.46
CA PRO A 299 2.41 37.10 22.88
C PRO A 299 1.89 38.47 22.41
N ASP A 300 2.79 39.45 22.33
CA ASP A 300 2.51 40.76 21.75
C ASP A 300 2.48 40.62 20.21
N SER A 301 1.35 40.23 19.69
CA SER A 301 1.16 39.96 18.26
C SER A 301 0.40 41.07 17.54
N SER A 302 0.72 41.29 16.28
CA SER A 302 -0.03 42.18 15.41
C SER A 302 -1.46 41.66 15.21
N GLY A 303 -2.46 42.51 15.53
CA GLY A 303 -3.87 42.09 15.50
C GLY A 303 -4.25 40.98 16.48
N HIS A 304 -3.37 40.68 17.44
CA HIS A 304 -3.55 39.61 18.45
C HIS A 304 -3.89 38.24 17.84
N ALA A 305 -3.49 37.99 16.60
CA ALA A 305 -3.74 36.72 15.90
C ALA A 305 -2.68 35.67 16.24
N LEU A 306 -3.13 34.47 16.61
CA LEU A 306 -2.30 33.32 16.83
C LEU A 306 -2.75 32.17 15.94
N THR A 307 -1.82 31.52 15.28
CA THR A 307 -2.07 30.23 14.63
C THR A 307 -1.59 29.12 15.56
N ILE A 308 -2.49 28.22 15.92
CA ILE A 308 -2.23 27.14 16.88
C ILE A 308 -2.39 25.81 16.17
N ASP A 309 -1.29 25.08 16.00
CA ASP A 309 -1.27 23.70 15.51
C ASP A 309 -1.10 22.77 16.73
N PRO A 310 -2.12 21.95 17.02
CA PRO A 310 -2.08 21.07 18.17
C PRO A 310 -1.39 19.77 17.83
N PHE A 311 -0.16 19.61 17.71
CA PHE A 311 0.44 18.31 17.41
C PHE A 311 -0.30 17.15 18.09
N MET A 312 -1.16 16.48 17.35
CA MET A 312 -2.01 15.41 17.87
C MET A 312 -1.37 14.03 17.72
N GLY A 313 -0.16 13.92 17.17
CA GLY A 313 0.55 12.68 16.97
C GLY A 313 -0.26 11.69 16.14
N SER A 314 -0.37 10.44 16.61
CA SER A 314 -1.17 9.40 15.93
C SER A 314 -2.69 9.64 15.94
N TYR A 315 -3.16 10.74 16.51
CA TYR A 315 -4.59 11.09 16.62
C TYR A 315 -5.08 12.05 15.52
N GLU A 316 -4.40 12.14 14.40
CA GLU A 316 -4.75 13.07 13.30
C GLU A 316 -6.14 12.88 12.69
N ILE A 317 -6.84 11.83 13.03
CA ILE A 317 -8.15 11.53 12.50
C ILE A 317 -9.19 11.81 13.60
N ASP A 318 -10.11 12.76 13.33
CA ASP A 318 -11.32 13.04 14.14
C ASP A 318 -11.13 13.73 15.50
N TRP A 319 -10.26 14.74 15.59
CA TRP A 319 -10.34 15.63 16.75
C TRP A 319 -11.26 16.84 16.49
N THR A 320 -11.86 17.32 17.55
CA THR A 320 -12.67 18.53 17.56
C THR A 320 -12.13 19.52 18.59
N VAL A 321 -12.41 20.80 18.38
CA VAL A 321 -11.98 21.87 19.29
C VAL A 321 -13.17 22.49 19.97
N GLN A 322 -13.00 22.87 21.22
CA GLN A 322 -13.88 23.75 21.96
C GLN A 322 -13.08 24.86 22.62
N ILE A 323 -13.51 26.12 22.44
CA ILE A 323 -12.86 27.29 23.02
C ILE A 323 -13.80 27.89 24.07
N TRP A 324 -13.24 28.12 25.26
CA TRP A 324 -13.99 28.59 26.41
C TRP A 324 -13.37 29.84 27.02
N ILE A 325 -14.20 30.79 27.41
CA ILE A 325 -13.85 31.93 28.26
C ILE A 325 -14.73 31.83 29.51
N GLY A 326 -14.11 31.51 30.66
CA GLY A 326 -14.87 31.10 31.85
C GLY A 326 -15.81 29.94 31.51
N ASP A 327 -17.10 30.08 31.77
CA ASP A 327 -18.12 29.06 31.49
C ASP A 327 -18.82 29.22 30.12
N VAL A 328 -18.35 30.15 29.27
CA VAL A 328 -18.97 30.45 27.98
C VAL A 328 -18.19 29.77 26.87
N ASN A 329 -18.89 28.96 26.06
CA ASN A 329 -18.31 28.38 24.85
C ASN A 329 -18.33 29.43 23.73
N VAL A 330 -17.15 29.79 23.24
CA VAL A 330 -16.94 30.80 22.21
C VAL A 330 -16.36 30.25 20.92
N THR A 331 -16.38 28.95 20.74
CA THR A 331 -15.76 28.24 19.60
C THR A 331 -16.13 28.85 18.26
N SER A 332 -17.40 29.15 18.04
CA SER A 332 -17.90 29.73 16.78
C SER A 332 -17.44 31.17 16.51
N GLN A 333 -16.81 31.83 17.50
CA GLN A 333 -16.27 33.19 17.34
C GLN A 333 -14.82 33.17 16.85
N TYR A 334 -14.10 32.04 17.06
CA TYR A 334 -12.67 31.94 16.83
C TYR A 334 -12.25 30.82 15.87
N MET A 335 -13.19 30.06 15.34
CA MET A 335 -12.94 28.99 14.39
C MET A 335 -13.89 29.01 13.20
N GLU A 336 -13.32 28.79 12.01
CA GLU A 336 -14.10 28.31 10.88
C GLU A 336 -14.22 26.79 10.95
N PRO A 337 -15.39 26.18 10.65
CA PRO A 337 -15.70 24.78 11.00
C PRO A 337 -14.91 23.67 10.31
N LEU A 338 -13.95 23.99 9.43
CA LEU A 338 -13.25 22.99 8.61
C LEU A 338 -11.71 23.11 8.61
N GLU A 339 -11.14 24.05 9.38
CA GLU A 339 -9.69 24.22 9.41
C GLU A 339 -9.05 23.42 10.53
N LYS A 340 -7.99 22.68 10.18
CA LYS A 340 -7.12 21.98 11.15
C LYS A 340 -6.23 22.94 11.92
N GLU A 341 -6.05 24.15 11.43
CA GLU A 341 -5.36 25.25 12.11
C GLU A 341 -6.38 26.16 12.80
N ILE A 342 -6.11 26.52 14.03
CA ILE A 342 -6.95 27.44 14.79
C ILE A 342 -6.35 28.83 14.67
N THR A 343 -6.96 29.68 13.90
CA THR A 343 -6.60 31.08 13.86
C THR A 343 -7.39 31.82 14.92
N PHE A 344 -6.68 32.37 15.85
CA PHE A 344 -7.26 33.09 16.98
C PHE A 344 -7.12 34.59 16.71
N PHE A 345 -8.24 35.29 16.50
CA PHE A 345 -8.27 36.74 16.35
C PHE A 345 -8.88 37.35 17.58
N ASN A 346 -8.15 38.26 18.22
CA ASN A 346 -8.66 39.09 19.29
C ASN A 346 -8.15 40.52 19.06
N ASP A 347 -9.06 41.46 18.74
CA ASP A 347 -8.70 42.85 18.46
C ASP A 347 -8.24 43.63 19.69
N GLU A 348 -8.36 43.02 20.87
CA GLU A 348 -7.96 43.60 22.15
C GLU A 348 -7.15 42.62 22.99
N PRO A 349 -6.24 43.08 23.88
CA PRO A 349 -5.58 42.24 24.85
C PRO A 349 -6.58 41.42 25.66
N LEU A 350 -6.25 40.18 25.96
CA LEU A 350 -7.09 39.30 26.76
C LEU A 350 -7.25 39.87 28.17
N GLU A 351 -8.49 40.00 28.62
CA GLU A 351 -8.80 40.33 30.00
C GLU A 351 -8.95 39.07 30.90
N GLN A 352 -9.18 37.93 30.30
CA GLN A 352 -9.41 36.64 30.96
C GLN A 352 -8.67 35.50 30.21
N GLU A 353 -8.46 34.43 30.93
CA GLU A 353 -7.90 33.20 30.35
C GLU A 353 -8.83 32.61 29.29
N ILE A 354 -8.22 32.10 28.21
CA ILE A 354 -8.94 31.37 27.16
C ILE A 354 -8.45 29.92 27.17
N HIS A 355 -9.39 28.99 27.26
CA HIS A 355 -9.11 27.58 27.28
C HIS A 355 -9.47 26.96 25.93
N VAL A 356 -8.47 26.47 25.20
CA VAL A 356 -8.60 25.77 23.93
C VAL A 356 -8.49 24.27 24.19
N CYS A 357 -9.63 23.58 24.13
CA CYS A 357 -9.76 22.18 24.46
C CYS A 357 -9.83 21.32 23.18
N PHE A 358 -8.84 20.49 22.96
CA PHE A 358 -8.80 19.52 21.89
C PHE A 358 -9.40 18.20 22.38
N LYS A 359 -10.37 17.68 21.63
CA LYS A 359 -11.16 16.51 22.02
C LYS A 359 -11.12 15.43 20.96
N GLN A 360 -11.03 14.20 21.43
CA GLN A 360 -11.25 13.00 20.66
C GLN A 360 -12.32 12.15 21.33
N ASN A 361 -13.29 11.64 20.57
CA ASN A 361 -14.41 10.88 21.14
C ASN A 361 -15.10 11.61 22.31
N TYR A 362 -15.28 12.94 22.20
CA TYR A 362 -15.87 13.82 23.21
C TYR A 362 -15.05 14.01 24.51
N MET A 363 -13.90 13.37 24.66
CA MET A 363 -13.00 13.55 25.80
C MET A 363 -11.87 14.52 25.46
N ASN A 364 -11.48 15.34 26.44
CA ASN A 364 -10.29 16.17 26.28
C ASN A 364 -9.06 15.27 26.16
N VAL A 365 -8.21 15.56 25.18
CA VAL A 365 -6.93 14.87 24.98
C VAL A 365 -5.75 15.81 25.12
N LYS A 366 -5.96 17.11 24.88
CA LYS A 366 -4.97 18.17 25.06
C LYS A 366 -5.68 19.51 25.33
N VAL A 367 -5.12 20.34 26.17
CA VAL A 367 -5.68 21.67 26.48
C VAL A 367 -4.57 22.71 26.45
N LEU A 368 -4.83 23.83 25.77
CA LEU A 368 -4.00 25.03 25.82
C LEU A 368 -4.76 26.14 26.55
N ILE A 369 -4.16 26.67 27.61
CA ILE A 369 -4.67 27.82 28.33
C ILE A 369 -3.86 29.04 27.92
N ILE A 370 -4.50 30.03 27.31
CA ILE A 370 -3.87 31.28 26.93
C ILE A 370 -4.17 32.31 28.04
N THR A 371 -3.11 32.76 28.71
CA THR A 371 -3.23 33.73 29.80
C THR A 371 -2.99 35.14 29.27
N PRO A 372 -3.63 36.20 29.85
CA PRO A 372 -3.40 37.57 29.52
C PRO A 372 -1.91 37.97 29.64
N ASN A 373 -1.50 38.92 28.84
CA ASN A 373 -0.20 39.56 28.98
C ASN A 373 -0.34 40.65 30.06
N GLU A 374 0.32 40.48 31.21
CA GLU A 374 0.33 41.47 32.31
C GLU A 374 1.04 42.76 31.87
#